data_a396cca756ae093af2e059d52df5184e
#
_entry.id   a396cca756ae093af2e059d52df5184e
#
_cell.length_a   1.000
_cell.length_b   1.000
_cell.length_c   1.000
_cell.angle_alpha   90.00
_cell.angle_beta   90.00
_cell.angle_gamma   90.00
#
_symmetry.space_group_name_H-M   'P 1'
#
loop_
_entity.id
_entity.type
_entity.pdbx_description
1 polymer ?
#
loop_
_entity_poly.entity_id
_entity_poly.type
_entity_poly.pdbx_seq_one_letter_code
_entity_poly.pdbx_strand_id
1 'polypeptide(L)'
;LYIVLCAQMFKHLPPAGKRVIFQLEQSVSSRWFTQNYMNILTESLGVLEYSLTNIDFLAKNGLKYPNVHYLPIGASLDEEFEGNATQKKYDFVFYGDSLSSERRRRFLEKLQEKYSVKICNDLFGDELYAIIKESRVVINIHYYEGALLEMPRICECISLDVPVLSEGTSDQDEY
;
A
#
# COMPACT_ATOMS: atom_id res chain seq x y z
N LEU A 1 -23.88 -8.06 -3.41
CA LEU A 1 -22.93 -7.26 -2.65
C LEU A 1 -21.58 -7.30 -3.36
N TYR A 2 -20.90 -6.17 -3.46
CA TYR A 2 -19.58 -6.03 -4.06
C TYR A 2 -18.63 -5.41 -3.03
N ILE A 3 -17.43 -5.95 -2.90
CA ILE A 3 -16.31 -5.29 -2.23
C ILE A 3 -15.46 -4.67 -3.33
N VAL A 4 -15.22 -3.36 -3.24
CA VAL A 4 -14.49 -2.62 -4.26
C VAL A 4 -13.21 -2.08 -3.64
N LEU A 5 -12.07 -2.49 -4.19
CA LEU A 5 -10.76 -1.98 -3.85
C LEU A 5 -10.39 -0.85 -4.82
N CYS A 6 -9.65 0.15 -4.36
CA CYS A 6 -9.16 1.26 -5.20
C CYS A 6 -10.27 1.96 -5.99
N ALA A 7 -11.42 2.21 -5.35
CA ALA A 7 -12.61 2.75 -6.01
C ALA A 7 -12.38 4.08 -6.75
N GLN A 8 -11.39 4.88 -6.32
CA GLN A 8 -10.97 6.13 -6.95
C GLN A 8 -10.43 5.96 -8.37
N MET A 9 -10.03 4.74 -8.76
CA MET A 9 -9.44 4.44 -10.07
C MET A 9 -10.49 4.08 -11.13
N PHE A 10 -11.72 3.80 -10.74
CA PHE A 10 -12.74 3.30 -11.66
C PHE A 10 -13.68 4.41 -12.14
N LYS A 11 -13.94 4.43 -13.45
CA LYS A 11 -14.96 5.31 -14.06
C LYS A 11 -16.39 4.84 -13.76
N HIS A 12 -16.59 3.53 -13.61
CA HIS A 12 -17.88 2.92 -13.34
C HIS A 12 -17.77 2.01 -12.13
N LEU A 13 -18.64 2.21 -11.17
CA LEU A 13 -18.72 1.44 -9.95
C LEU A 13 -20.04 0.68 -9.86
N PRO A 14 -20.10 -0.43 -9.14
CA PRO A 14 -21.37 -1.05 -8.79
C PRO A 14 -22.33 -0.06 -8.13
N PRO A 15 -23.65 -0.30 -8.20
CA PRO A 15 -24.63 0.58 -7.54
C PRO A 15 -24.30 0.85 -6.07
N ALA A 16 -24.46 2.08 -5.62
CA ALA A 16 -24.13 2.54 -4.27
C ALA A 16 -24.70 1.62 -3.17
N GLY A 17 -26.00 1.27 -3.27
CA GLY A 17 -26.67 0.37 -2.32
C GLY A 17 -26.26 -1.11 -2.42
N LYS A 18 -25.24 -1.46 -3.18
CA LYS A 18 -24.72 -2.84 -3.32
C LYS A 18 -23.21 -2.94 -3.22
N ARG A 19 -22.52 -1.83 -2.86
CA ARG A 19 -21.06 -1.81 -2.75
C ARG A 19 -20.60 -1.44 -1.36
N VAL A 20 -19.53 -2.09 -0.92
CA VAL A 20 -18.70 -1.72 0.23
C VAL A 20 -17.34 -1.36 -0.33
N ILE A 21 -16.77 -0.24 0.07
CA ILE A 21 -15.45 0.19 -0.39
C ILE A 21 -14.41 -0.27 0.62
N PHE A 22 -13.41 -1.03 0.18
CA PHE A 22 -12.18 -1.20 0.95
C PHE A 22 -11.24 -0.06 0.57
N GLN A 23 -11.16 0.93 1.44
CA GLN A 23 -10.37 2.13 1.28
C GLN A 23 -8.91 1.81 1.58
N LEU A 24 -8.02 2.00 0.60
CA LEU A 24 -6.60 1.63 0.65
C LEU A 24 -5.68 2.84 0.43
N GLU A 25 -6.25 4.03 0.20
CA GLU A 25 -5.49 5.26 0.05
C GLU A 25 -5.16 5.87 1.41
N GLN A 26 -4.01 6.53 1.49
CA GLN A 26 -3.68 7.33 2.65
C GLN A 26 -4.35 8.71 2.60
N SER A 27 -4.75 9.23 3.76
CA SER A 27 -5.34 10.57 3.85
C SER A 27 -4.29 11.70 3.82
N VAL A 28 -3.05 11.40 4.16
CA VAL A 28 -1.98 12.40 4.26
C VAL A 28 -1.43 12.72 2.88
N SER A 29 -1.54 14.00 2.46
CA SER A 29 -1.02 14.53 1.20
C SER A 29 -1.48 13.80 -0.07
N SER A 30 -2.49 12.95 0.03
CA SER A 30 -2.97 12.18 -1.12
C SER A 30 -3.79 13.03 -2.09
N ARG A 31 -3.44 12.94 -3.37
CA ARG A 31 -4.21 13.56 -4.47
C ARG A 31 -5.56 12.87 -4.73
N TRP A 32 -5.78 11.70 -4.14
CA TRP A 32 -6.95 10.87 -4.40
C TRP A 32 -8.15 11.18 -3.52
N PHE A 33 -7.97 11.80 -2.34
CA PHE A 33 -9.06 12.23 -1.48
C PHE A 33 -9.74 13.50 -2.00
N THR A 34 -10.24 13.41 -3.24
CA THR A 34 -11.05 14.45 -3.88
C THR A 34 -12.48 14.44 -3.33
N GLN A 35 -13.24 15.54 -3.55
CA GLN A 35 -14.65 15.58 -3.19
C GLN A 35 -15.46 14.45 -3.87
N ASN A 36 -15.12 14.11 -5.12
CA ASN A 36 -15.76 13.00 -5.81
C ASN A 36 -15.51 11.66 -5.11
N TYR A 37 -14.30 11.41 -4.65
CA TYR A 37 -13.98 10.18 -3.92
C TYR A 37 -14.70 10.15 -2.55
N MET A 38 -14.73 11.26 -1.82
CA MET A 38 -15.49 11.37 -0.58
C MET A 38 -17.00 11.09 -0.79
N ASN A 39 -17.57 11.56 -1.88
CA ASN A 39 -18.96 11.25 -2.24
C ASN A 39 -19.15 9.74 -2.50
N ILE A 40 -18.22 9.09 -3.23
CA ILE A 40 -18.25 7.64 -3.46
C ILE A 40 -18.24 6.88 -2.13
N LEU A 41 -17.40 7.26 -1.18
CA LEU A 41 -17.34 6.64 0.15
C LEU A 41 -18.65 6.83 0.90
N THR A 42 -19.20 8.06 0.91
CA THR A 42 -20.42 8.43 1.66
C THR A 42 -21.68 7.73 1.10
N GLU A 43 -21.77 7.56 -0.21
CA GLU A 43 -22.92 6.93 -0.87
C GLU A 43 -22.91 5.40 -0.78
N SER A 44 -21.77 4.79 -0.43
CA SER A 44 -21.64 3.34 -0.37
C SER A 44 -22.29 2.77 0.89
N LEU A 45 -22.62 1.47 0.88
CA LEU A 45 -23.20 0.77 2.04
C LEU A 45 -22.29 0.82 3.26
N GLY A 46 -20.99 0.90 3.06
CA GLY A 46 -20.00 1.00 4.11
C GLY A 46 -18.60 1.14 3.54
N VAL A 47 -17.69 1.52 4.41
CA VAL A 47 -16.26 1.67 4.14
C VAL A 47 -15.50 0.80 5.12
N LEU A 48 -14.61 -0.04 4.60
CA LEU A 48 -13.60 -0.75 5.36
C LEU A 48 -12.30 0.05 5.26
N GLU A 49 -11.69 0.35 6.39
CA GLU A 49 -10.51 1.20 6.46
C GLU A 49 -9.41 0.51 7.29
N TYR A 50 -8.20 0.50 6.79
CA TYR A 50 -7.10 -0.21 7.43
C TYR A 50 -6.30 0.62 8.45
N SER A 51 -6.38 1.96 8.38
CA SER A 51 -5.61 2.87 9.23
C SER A 51 -6.52 3.65 10.18
N LEU A 52 -6.15 3.70 11.46
CA LEU A 52 -6.84 4.51 12.47
C LEU A 52 -6.70 6.01 12.16
N THR A 53 -5.55 6.44 11.67
CA THR A 53 -5.34 7.83 11.21
C THR A 53 -6.30 8.21 10.08
N ASN A 54 -6.53 7.31 9.14
CA ASN A 54 -7.53 7.52 8.09
C ASN A 54 -8.96 7.56 8.64
N ILE A 55 -9.30 6.71 9.60
CA ILE A 55 -10.61 6.72 10.27
C ILE A 55 -10.85 8.08 10.92
N ASP A 56 -9.87 8.62 11.62
CA ASP A 56 -9.95 9.96 12.21
C ASP A 56 -10.15 11.06 11.16
N PHE A 57 -9.43 10.95 10.03
CA PHE A 57 -9.62 11.87 8.90
C PHE A 57 -11.04 11.77 8.33
N LEU A 58 -11.54 10.57 8.07
CA LEU A 58 -12.90 10.36 7.56
C LEU A 58 -13.96 10.89 8.54
N ALA A 59 -13.77 10.65 9.83
CA ALA A 59 -14.70 11.15 10.88
C ALA A 59 -14.76 12.67 10.92
N LYS A 60 -13.61 13.35 10.80
CA LYS A 60 -13.54 14.83 10.70
C LYS A 60 -14.25 15.37 9.44
N ASN A 61 -14.36 14.55 8.41
CA ASN A 61 -15.09 14.87 7.17
C ASN A 61 -16.52 14.32 7.15
N GLY A 62 -17.07 13.94 8.31
CA GLY A 62 -18.47 13.54 8.46
C GLY A 62 -18.77 12.06 8.17
N LEU A 63 -17.77 11.27 7.82
CA LEU A 63 -17.93 9.84 7.51
C LEU A 63 -17.36 8.99 8.64
N LYS A 64 -18.23 8.41 9.47
CA LYS A 64 -17.87 7.68 10.69
C LYS A 64 -18.76 6.45 10.89
N TYR A 65 -18.51 5.69 11.96
CA TYR A 65 -19.38 4.59 12.38
C TYR A 65 -20.86 5.03 12.44
N PRO A 66 -21.85 4.22 11.97
CA PRO A 66 -21.70 2.82 11.55
C PRO A 66 -21.31 2.62 10.06
N ASN A 67 -20.94 3.67 9.33
CA ASN A 67 -20.64 3.59 7.92
C ASN A 67 -19.15 3.28 7.66
N VAL A 68 -18.28 3.50 8.63
CA VAL A 68 -16.84 3.18 8.56
C VAL A 68 -16.48 2.14 9.59
N HIS A 69 -15.78 1.09 9.17
CA HIS A 69 -15.32 -0.01 10.02
C HIS A 69 -13.83 -0.21 9.86
N TYR A 70 -13.12 -0.37 10.97
CA TYR A 70 -11.72 -0.73 10.96
C TYR A 70 -11.54 -2.18 10.49
N LEU A 71 -10.73 -2.36 9.46
CA LEU A 71 -10.31 -3.66 8.95
C LEU A 71 -8.82 -3.61 8.64
N PRO A 72 -7.94 -4.00 9.57
CA PRO A 72 -6.51 -3.99 9.34
C PRO A 72 -6.11 -4.95 8.22
N ILE A 73 -5.06 -4.59 7.48
CA ILE A 73 -4.43 -5.49 6.53
C ILE A 73 -3.48 -6.40 7.31
N GLY A 74 -3.53 -7.69 7.02
CA GLY A 74 -2.65 -8.70 7.61
C GLY A 74 -1.78 -9.38 6.56
N ALA A 75 -0.69 -9.98 7.01
CA ALA A 75 0.12 -10.89 6.21
C ALA A 75 -0.55 -12.28 6.18
N SER A 76 -0.42 -12.98 5.05
CA SER A 76 -0.78 -14.39 4.93
C SER A 76 0.49 -15.24 5.03
N LEU A 77 0.43 -16.28 5.81
CA LEU A 77 1.49 -17.27 5.92
C LEU A 77 1.06 -18.54 5.18
N ASP A 78 0.67 -18.44 3.93
CA ASP A 78 0.31 -19.58 3.11
C ASP A 78 1.54 -20.44 2.83
N GLU A 79 1.46 -21.72 3.20
CA GLU A 79 2.55 -22.72 3.03
C GLU A 79 2.96 -22.91 1.56
N GLU A 80 2.11 -22.53 0.61
CA GLU A 80 2.40 -22.58 -0.83
C GLU A 80 3.57 -21.69 -1.26
N PHE A 81 3.97 -20.73 -0.43
CA PHE A 81 5.15 -19.91 -0.65
C PHE A 81 6.44 -20.48 -0.03
N GLU A 82 6.44 -21.67 0.54
CA GLU A 82 7.65 -22.41 0.93
C GLU A 82 8.49 -22.80 -0.31
N GLY A 83 8.95 -21.81 -1.04
CA GLY A 83 9.94 -22.01 -2.10
C GLY A 83 11.33 -22.20 -1.50
N ASN A 84 12.09 -23.15 -2.06
CA ASN A 84 13.51 -23.34 -1.78
C ASN A 84 14.23 -21.99 -1.65
N ALA A 85 15.16 -21.91 -0.69
CA ALA A 85 15.95 -20.71 -0.43
C ALA A 85 16.49 -20.13 -1.74
N THR A 86 15.89 -19.05 -2.21
CA THR A 86 16.25 -18.43 -3.48
C THR A 86 17.59 -17.73 -3.30
N GLN A 87 18.52 -17.93 -4.22
CA GLN A 87 19.81 -17.23 -4.19
C GLN A 87 19.55 -15.73 -4.26
N LYS A 88 20.00 -14.99 -3.24
CA LYS A 88 19.84 -13.54 -3.16
C LYS A 88 20.71 -12.85 -4.21
N LYS A 89 20.08 -12.25 -5.22
CA LYS A 89 20.73 -11.54 -6.33
C LYS A 89 20.89 -10.05 -6.07
N TYR A 90 19.98 -9.48 -5.25
CA TYR A 90 19.91 -8.06 -4.99
C TYR A 90 20.06 -7.78 -3.50
N ASP A 91 20.79 -6.72 -3.15
CA ASP A 91 20.82 -6.24 -1.77
C ASP A 91 19.47 -5.62 -1.42
N PHE A 92 18.93 -4.84 -2.37
CA PHE A 92 17.65 -4.16 -2.20
C PHE A 92 16.75 -4.31 -3.42
N VAL A 93 15.44 -4.38 -3.17
CA VAL A 93 14.39 -4.21 -4.18
C VAL A 93 13.50 -3.05 -3.79
N PHE A 94 13.19 -2.21 -4.75
CA PHE A 94 12.11 -1.23 -4.68
C PHE A 94 11.08 -1.55 -5.75
N TYR A 95 9.78 -1.52 -5.42
CA TYR A 95 8.71 -1.62 -6.39
C TYR A 95 7.65 -0.53 -6.19
N GLY A 96 7.12 -0.04 -7.29
CA GLY A 96 6.19 1.08 -7.35
C GLY A 96 6.71 2.21 -8.22
N ASP A 97 5.91 3.25 -8.37
CA ASP A 97 6.24 4.38 -9.25
C ASP A 97 7.45 5.18 -8.73
N SER A 98 8.60 4.95 -9.35
CA SER A 98 9.80 5.77 -9.15
C SER A 98 9.95 6.85 -10.23
N LEU A 99 9.25 6.70 -11.36
CA LEU A 99 9.44 7.56 -12.53
C LEU A 99 8.82 8.94 -12.34
N SER A 100 7.65 9.02 -11.72
CA SER A 100 6.97 10.29 -11.45
C SER A 100 7.31 10.90 -10.07
N SER A 101 8.19 10.27 -9.29
CA SER A 101 8.64 10.76 -7.98
C SER A 101 10.13 11.07 -7.99
N GLU A 102 10.49 12.36 -8.10
CA GLU A 102 11.87 12.82 -8.00
C GLU A 102 12.50 12.42 -6.65
N ARG A 103 11.70 12.46 -5.58
CA ARG A 103 12.10 12.06 -4.24
C ARG A 103 12.57 10.59 -4.22
N ARG A 104 11.74 9.67 -4.73
CA ARG A 104 12.09 8.24 -4.82
C ARG A 104 13.34 8.00 -5.67
N ARG A 105 13.45 8.65 -6.82
CA ARG A 105 14.62 8.54 -7.70
C ARG A 105 15.91 8.92 -6.98
N ARG A 106 15.95 10.06 -6.31
CA ARG A 106 17.14 10.53 -5.59
C ARG A 106 17.59 9.56 -4.49
N PHE A 107 16.66 8.94 -3.77
CA PHE A 107 17.00 7.91 -2.78
C PHE A 107 17.58 6.66 -3.44
N LEU A 108 16.92 6.19 -4.50
CA LEU A 108 17.34 4.97 -5.21
C LEU A 108 18.69 5.14 -5.90
N GLU A 109 18.95 6.28 -6.53
CA GLU A 109 20.24 6.62 -7.14
C GLU A 109 21.39 6.55 -6.12
N LYS A 110 21.21 7.15 -4.94
CA LYS A 110 22.22 7.08 -3.86
C LYS A 110 22.46 5.65 -3.35
N LEU A 111 21.43 4.82 -3.30
CA LEU A 111 21.61 3.43 -2.91
C LEU A 111 22.34 2.63 -3.98
N GLN A 112 22.08 2.87 -5.25
CA GLN A 112 22.74 2.23 -6.38
C GLN A 112 24.24 2.53 -6.47
N GLU A 113 24.71 3.61 -5.86
CA GLU A 113 26.14 3.92 -5.76
C GLU A 113 26.93 2.85 -4.98
N LYS A 114 26.27 2.12 -4.07
CA LYS A 114 26.94 1.20 -3.12
C LYS A 114 26.38 -0.21 -3.10
N TYR A 115 25.16 -0.39 -3.58
CA TYR A 115 24.42 -1.64 -3.43
C TYR A 115 23.81 -2.09 -4.75
N SER A 116 23.59 -3.40 -4.87
CA SER A 116 22.78 -3.96 -5.95
C SER A 116 21.31 -3.69 -5.70
N VAL A 117 20.72 -2.69 -6.41
CA VAL A 117 19.32 -2.30 -6.24
C VAL A 117 18.52 -2.63 -7.49
N LYS A 118 17.50 -3.46 -7.36
CA LYS A 118 16.51 -3.73 -8.41
C LYS A 118 15.31 -2.80 -8.24
N ILE A 119 14.97 -2.07 -9.30
CA ILE A 119 13.80 -1.17 -9.34
C ILE A 119 12.76 -1.79 -10.27
N CYS A 120 11.51 -1.94 -9.77
CA CYS A 120 10.38 -2.50 -10.49
C CYS A 120 9.23 -1.46 -10.51
N ASN A 121 8.97 -0.85 -11.67
CA ASN A 121 7.90 0.15 -11.80
C ASN A 121 6.55 -0.47 -12.20
N ASP A 122 6.56 -1.49 -13.06
CA ASP A 122 5.36 -2.02 -13.72
C ASP A 122 5.29 -3.56 -13.62
N LEU A 123 5.79 -4.13 -12.52
CA LEU A 123 5.71 -5.57 -12.25
C LEU A 123 4.70 -5.85 -11.15
N PHE A 124 3.93 -6.94 -11.30
CA PHE A 124 2.89 -7.36 -10.38
C PHE A 124 2.85 -8.89 -10.27
N GLY A 125 2.20 -9.41 -9.22
CA GLY A 125 1.96 -10.83 -9.04
C GLY A 125 3.24 -11.65 -9.00
N ASP A 126 3.21 -12.85 -9.58
CA ASP A 126 4.28 -13.85 -9.49
C ASP A 126 5.64 -13.36 -9.98
N GLU A 127 5.67 -12.52 -11.02
CA GLU A 127 6.91 -11.95 -11.52
C GLU A 127 7.58 -11.01 -10.50
N LEU A 128 6.76 -10.17 -9.85
CA LEU A 128 7.24 -9.31 -8.77
C LEU A 128 7.68 -10.12 -7.56
N TYR A 129 6.89 -11.13 -7.16
CA TYR A 129 7.18 -11.99 -6.02
C TYR A 129 8.49 -12.74 -6.19
N ALA A 130 8.79 -13.25 -7.39
CA ALA A 130 10.06 -13.87 -7.69
C ALA A 130 11.24 -12.93 -7.44
N ILE A 131 11.13 -11.66 -7.88
CA ILE A 131 12.18 -10.65 -7.67
C ILE A 131 12.30 -10.27 -6.19
N ILE A 132 11.19 -10.11 -5.47
CA ILE A 132 11.20 -9.83 -4.03
C ILE A 132 11.95 -10.95 -3.30
N LYS A 133 11.65 -12.22 -3.59
CA LYS A 133 12.34 -13.38 -2.98
C LYS A 133 13.83 -13.45 -3.31
N GLU A 134 14.25 -12.90 -4.45
CA GLU A 134 15.67 -12.81 -4.84
C GLU A 134 16.41 -11.63 -4.16
N SER A 135 15.71 -10.81 -3.38
CA SER A 135 16.32 -9.69 -2.65
C SER A 135 16.62 -10.03 -1.20
N ARG A 136 17.55 -9.30 -0.60
CA ARG A 136 17.83 -9.38 0.84
C ARG A 136 16.80 -8.57 1.65
N VAL A 137 16.45 -7.39 1.13
CA VAL A 137 15.56 -6.43 1.78
C VAL A 137 14.73 -5.69 0.74
N VAL A 138 13.46 -5.48 1.02
CA VAL A 138 12.61 -4.54 0.26
C VAL A 138 12.71 -3.16 0.88
N ILE A 139 12.85 -2.13 0.05
CA ILE A 139 12.85 -0.75 0.52
C ILE A 139 11.47 -0.13 0.30
N ASN A 140 10.91 0.43 1.36
CA ASN A 140 9.70 1.25 1.31
C ASN A 140 10.06 2.73 1.40
N ILE A 141 10.02 3.42 0.26
CA ILE A 141 10.21 4.86 0.15
C ILE A 141 8.85 5.47 -0.18
N HIS A 142 8.34 6.34 0.69
CA HIS A 142 7.03 6.96 0.50
C HIS A 142 7.00 7.85 -0.73
N TYR A 143 5.82 7.90 -1.38
CA TYR A 143 5.61 8.82 -2.50
C TYR A 143 5.58 10.28 -2.03
N TYR A 144 4.92 10.52 -0.88
CA TYR A 144 4.83 11.81 -0.22
C TYR A 144 5.68 11.82 1.04
N GLU A 145 6.28 12.95 1.38
CA GLU A 145 6.91 13.15 2.68
C GLU A 145 5.86 13.11 3.79
N GLY A 146 6.16 12.43 4.89
CA GLY A 146 5.22 12.26 6.02
C GLY A 146 4.01 11.37 5.72
N ALA A 147 4.09 10.53 4.69
CA ALA A 147 3.04 9.57 4.37
C ALA A 147 2.80 8.57 5.50
N LEU A 148 1.61 7.95 5.51
CA LEU A 148 1.31 6.81 6.36
C LEU A 148 2.07 5.57 5.89
N LEU A 149 2.21 4.57 6.78
CA LEU A 149 2.86 3.32 6.44
C LEU A 149 2.08 2.60 5.33
N GLU A 150 2.80 2.18 4.30
CA GLU A 150 2.22 1.46 3.16
C GLU A 150 1.95 -0.01 3.54
N MET A 151 0.98 -0.23 4.45
CA MET A 151 0.65 -1.56 5.02
C MET A 151 0.44 -2.66 3.98
N PRO A 152 -0.19 -2.43 2.82
CA PRO A 152 -0.28 -3.46 1.80
C PRO A 152 1.09 -4.02 1.40
N ARG A 153 2.07 -3.15 1.18
CA ARG A 153 3.45 -3.55 0.85
C ARG A 153 4.14 -4.28 2.00
N ILE A 154 3.99 -3.76 3.21
CA ILE A 154 4.61 -4.38 4.39
C ILE A 154 4.08 -5.81 4.57
N CYS A 155 2.76 -5.99 4.56
CA CYS A 155 2.14 -7.31 4.73
C CYS A 155 2.48 -8.26 3.57
N GLU A 156 2.54 -7.76 2.33
CA GLU A 156 2.96 -8.54 1.17
C GLU A 156 4.39 -9.08 1.36
N CYS A 157 5.32 -8.23 1.78
CA CYS A 157 6.71 -8.66 2.02
C CYS A 157 6.83 -9.63 3.19
N ILE A 158 6.09 -9.44 4.27
CA ILE A 158 6.03 -10.37 5.40
C ILE A 158 5.49 -11.73 4.93
N SER A 159 4.44 -11.74 4.10
CA SER A 159 3.88 -12.96 3.52
C SER A 159 4.91 -13.72 2.65
N LEU A 160 5.87 -13.02 2.07
CA LEU A 160 6.95 -13.59 1.25
C LEU A 160 8.23 -13.90 2.04
N ASP A 161 8.21 -13.74 3.37
CA ASP A 161 9.37 -13.90 4.27
C ASP A 161 10.58 -13.04 3.83
N VAL A 162 10.33 -11.78 3.44
CA VAL A 162 11.36 -10.85 3.04
C VAL A 162 11.32 -9.59 3.93
N PRO A 163 12.43 -9.23 4.60
CA PRO A 163 12.50 -8.04 5.43
C PRO A 163 12.20 -6.75 4.66
N VAL A 164 11.57 -5.79 5.33
CA VAL A 164 11.31 -4.45 4.78
C VAL A 164 12.06 -3.40 5.59
N LEU A 165 12.75 -2.51 4.89
CA LEU A 165 13.30 -1.28 5.44
C LEU A 165 12.42 -0.12 4.99
N SER A 166 11.67 0.46 5.91
CA SER A 166 10.76 1.58 5.63
C SER A 166 11.31 2.90 6.15
N GLU A 167 10.93 3.99 5.49
CA GLU A 167 10.99 5.31 6.11
C GLU A 167 10.05 5.35 7.31
N GLY A 168 10.37 6.23 8.28
CA GLY A 168 9.50 6.51 9.41
C GLY A 168 8.18 7.15 8.97
N THR A 169 7.12 6.86 9.69
CA THR A 169 5.76 7.31 9.41
C THR A 169 5.15 7.99 10.62
N SER A 170 4.11 8.80 10.41
CA SER A 170 3.40 9.46 11.52
C SER A 170 2.44 8.51 12.26
N ASP A 171 2.15 7.36 11.69
CA ASP A 171 1.23 6.33 12.21
C ASP A 171 1.96 5.08 12.71
N GLN A 172 3.27 5.16 12.92
CA GLN A 172 4.08 4.00 13.36
C GLN A 172 3.60 3.38 14.69
N ASP A 173 2.91 4.14 15.52
CA ASP A 173 2.38 3.67 16.80
C ASP A 173 1.05 2.89 16.65
N GLU A 174 0.51 2.78 15.44
CA GLU A 174 -0.68 1.97 15.13
C GLU A 174 -0.35 0.47 14.97
N TYR A 175 0.95 0.12 14.81
CA TYR A 175 1.39 -1.23 14.40
C TYR A 175 2.45 -1.84 15.32
#